data_f84695ab83234635626601abefe7346b
#
_entry.id   f84695ab83234635626601abefe7346b
#
_cell.length_a   1.000
_cell.length_b   1.000
_cell.length_c   1.000
_cell.angle_alpha   90.00
_cell.angle_beta   90.00
_cell.angle_gamma   90.00
#
_symmetry.space_group_name_H-M   'P 1'
#
loop_
_entity.id
_entity.type
_entity.pdbx_description
1 polymer ?
#
loop_
_entity_poly.entity_id
_entity_poly.type
_entity_poly.pdbx_seq_one_letter_code
_entity_poly.pdbx_strand_id
1 'polypeptide(L)'
;VEGCSSKTLRYYLATINKMTDTVGKHITKITTEDLRKYLSDYHEENNCSKSNIDNIRRILSSFFSWLEDEDYILKSPVRRIHKIKSAKTVKETYTDEMLECMRDNCDSLRDLAIIDMLASTGMRVGELVHLNIEDVDFENRECVVLGKGSKERPVYFDARTKIHLRNYL
;
A
#
# COMPACT_ATOMS: atom_id res chain seq x y z
N VAL A 1 14.66 10.66 -4.51
CA VAL A 1 13.20 10.69 -4.70
C VAL A 1 12.82 10.43 -6.16
N GLU A 2 13.80 10.19 -7.03
CA GLU A 2 13.59 9.84 -8.43
C GLU A 2 12.78 8.55 -8.56
N GLY A 3 11.75 8.57 -9.41
CA GLY A 3 10.89 7.41 -9.66
C GLY A 3 9.77 7.14 -8.65
N CYS A 4 9.58 7.98 -7.64
CA CYS A 4 8.47 7.85 -6.70
C CYS A 4 7.16 8.41 -7.27
N SER A 5 6.04 7.70 -7.03
CA SER A 5 4.71 8.21 -7.39
C SER A 5 4.36 9.47 -6.57
N SER A 6 3.52 10.34 -7.14
CA SER A 6 3.01 11.55 -6.46
C SER A 6 2.32 11.22 -5.12
N LYS A 7 1.67 10.05 -5.03
CA LYS A 7 1.05 9.56 -3.78
C LYS A 7 2.11 9.24 -2.72
N THR A 8 3.22 8.61 -3.11
CA THR A 8 4.34 8.30 -2.22
C THR A 8 5.00 9.58 -1.71
N LEU A 9 5.23 10.55 -2.60
CA LEU A 9 5.82 11.84 -2.23
C LEU A 9 4.96 12.60 -1.21
N ARG A 10 3.64 12.67 -1.47
CA ARG A 10 2.70 13.30 -0.53
C ARG A 10 2.72 12.64 0.85
N TYR A 11 2.76 11.31 0.88
CA TYR A 11 2.83 10.57 2.14
C TYR A 11 4.13 10.84 2.90
N TYR A 12 5.27 10.89 2.20
CA TYR A 12 6.56 11.21 2.81
C TYR A 12 6.57 12.63 3.39
N LEU A 13 6.13 13.62 2.60
CA LEU A 13 6.05 15.00 3.04
C LEU A 13 5.13 15.18 4.25
N ALA A 14 3.94 14.58 4.21
CA ALA A 14 3.01 14.63 5.34
C ALA A 14 3.62 14.02 6.62
N THR A 15 4.35 12.91 6.48
CA THR A 15 5.02 12.24 7.61
C THR A 15 6.14 13.11 8.20
N ILE A 16 6.96 13.73 7.34
CA ILE A 16 8.08 14.59 7.75
C ILE A 16 7.53 15.86 8.43
N ASN A 17 6.54 16.52 7.81
CA ASN A 17 5.94 17.73 8.36
C ASN A 17 5.31 17.45 9.74
N LYS A 18 4.53 16.36 9.86
CA LYS A 18 3.94 15.98 11.15
C LYS A 18 5.00 15.77 12.24
N MET A 19 6.12 15.13 11.88
CA MET A 19 7.23 14.94 12.82
C MET A 19 7.87 16.28 13.21
N THR A 20 8.16 17.16 12.26
CA THR A 20 8.78 18.48 12.55
C THR A 20 7.87 19.36 13.40
N ASP A 21 6.57 19.39 13.10
CA ASP A 21 5.58 20.15 13.85
C ASP A 21 5.45 19.65 15.30
N THR A 22 5.42 18.32 15.48
CA THR A 22 5.31 17.71 16.81
C THR A 22 6.57 17.89 17.65
N VAL A 23 7.76 17.72 17.05
CA VAL A 23 9.03 17.88 17.77
C VAL A 23 9.33 19.34 18.05
N GLY A 24 8.89 20.26 17.20
CA GLY A 24 9.02 21.72 17.39
C GLY A 24 10.46 22.23 17.43
N LYS A 25 11.43 21.47 16.92
CA LYS A 25 12.85 21.84 16.86
C LYS A 25 13.30 22.05 15.41
N HIS A 26 14.31 22.91 15.24
CA HIS A 26 14.97 23.00 13.94
C HIS A 26 15.54 21.63 13.55
N ILE A 27 15.40 21.27 12.27
CA ILE A 27 15.65 19.91 11.78
C ILE A 27 17.07 19.40 12.09
N THR A 28 18.05 20.31 12.03
CA THR A 28 19.47 19.99 12.33
C THR A 28 19.75 19.78 13.83
N LYS A 29 18.78 20.12 14.70
CA LYS A 29 18.89 19.97 16.16
C LYS A 29 18.07 18.79 16.70
N ILE A 30 17.39 18.06 15.84
CA ILE A 30 16.60 16.88 16.23
C ILE A 30 17.56 15.75 16.62
N THR A 31 17.35 15.21 17.81
CA THR A 31 18.16 14.13 18.37
C THR A 31 17.49 12.76 18.22
N THR A 32 18.26 11.71 18.44
CA THR A 32 17.71 10.33 18.49
C THR A 32 16.61 10.20 19.55
N GLU A 33 16.74 10.87 20.68
CA GLU A 33 15.77 10.81 21.77
C GLU A 33 14.46 11.51 21.42
N ASP A 34 14.53 12.65 20.73
CA ASP A 34 13.34 13.33 20.22
C ASP A 34 12.54 12.43 19.27
N LEU A 35 13.22 11.71 18.39
CA LEU A 35 12.58 10.79 17.46
C LEU A 35 12.01 9.54 18.13
N ARG A 36 12.68 9.00 19.15
CA ARG A 36 12.15 7.89 19.95
C ARG A 36 10.89 8.29 20.66
N LYS A 37 10.91 9.45 21.32
CA LYS A 37 9.73 10.00 21.97
C LYS A 37 8.59 10.21 20.98
N TYR A 38 8.86 10.89 19.86
CA TYR A 38 7.86 11.09 18.81
C TYR A 38 7.21 9.78 18.33
N LEU A 39 8.00 8.73 18.07
CA LEU A 39 7.47 7.44 17.60
C LEU A 39 6.65 6.73 18.68
N SER A 40 7.03 6.85 19.96
CA SER A 40 6.27 6.30 21.09
C SER A 40 4.95 7.00 21.27
N ASP A 41 4.99 8.33 21.39
CA ASP A 41 3.80 9.17 21.56
C ASP A 41 2.83 8.99 20.38
N TYR A 42 3.35 8.95 19.15
CA TYR A 42 2.55 8.69 17.94
C TYR A 42 1.85 7.32 17.99
N HIS A 43 2.54 6.29 18.48
CA HIS A 43 1.98 4.95 18.62
C HIS A 43 0.81 4.93 19.62
N GLU A 44 0.99 5.56 20.76
CA GLU A 44 0.01 5.62 21.83
C GLU A 44 -1.23 6.45 21.45
N GLU A 45 -1.01 7.67 20.94
CA GLU A 45 -2.08 8.60 20.58
C GLU A 45 -2.96 8.12 19.42
N ASN A 46 -2.36 7.44 18.42
CA ASN A 46 -3.09 7.02 17.22
C ASN A 46 -3.49 5.55 17.26
N ASN A 47 -3.19 4.81 18.32
CA ASN A 47 -3.43 3.37 18.45
C ASN A 47 -3.08 2.58 17.19
N CYS A 48 -1.95 2.94 16.57
CA CYS A 48 -1.57 2.40 15.27
C CYS A 48 -0.70 1.15 15.40
N SER A 49 -0.69 0.31 14.37
CA SER A 49 0.09 -0.93 14.37
C SER A 49 1.60 -0.67 14.42
N LYS A 50 2.36 -1.60 15.01
CA LYS A 50 3.83 -1.59 14.99
C LYS A 50 4.42 -1.49 13.58
N SER A 51 3.74 -2.08 12.58
CA SER A 51 4.13 -1.97 11.18
C SER A 51 4.01 -0.54 10.64
N ASN A 52 2.99 0.21 11.09
CA ASN A 52 2.83 1.60 10.71
C ASN A 52 3.95 2.47 11.30
N ILE A 53 4.29 2.26 12.57
CA ILE A 53 5.42 2.95 13.23
C ILE A 53 6.75 2.63 12.53
N ASP A 54 6.98 1.37 12.14
CA ASP A 54 8.19 1.03 11.38
C ASP A 54 8.22 1.70 9.99
N ASN A 55 7.06 1.87 9.35
CA ASN A 55 6.97 2.66 8.11
C ASN A 55 7.36 4.13 8.31
N ILE A 56 6.83 4.77 9.36
CA ILE A 56 7.21 6.15 9.73
C ILE A 56 8.71 6.21 9.98
N ARG A 57 9.26 5.32 10.80
CA ARG A 57 10.69 5.23 11.07
C ARG A 57 11.51 5.11 9.77
N ARG A 58 11.07 4.29 8.79
CA ARG A 58 11.75 4.13 7.49
C ARG A 58 11.76 5.40 6.67
N ILE A 59 10.63 6.13 6.65
CA ILE A 59 10.54 7.43 5.96
C ILE A 59 11.52 8.42 6.59
N LEU A 60 11.50 8.53 7.93
CA LEU A 60 12.42 9.40 8.66
C LEU A 60 13.89 8.97 8.45
N SER A 61 14.16 7.66 8.39
CA SER A 61 15.51 7.15 8.09
C SER A 61 16.00 7.60 6.71
N SER A 62 15.15 7.49 5.68
CA SER A 62 15.51 7.94 4.33
C SER A 62 15.75 9.45 4.29
N PHE A 63 14.91 10.23 4.98
CA PHE A 63 15.03 11.68 5.03
C PHE A 63 16.29 12.15 5.75
N PHE A 64 16.56 11.62 6.95
CA PHE A 64 17.75 12.00 7.70
C PHE A 64 19.05 11.44 7.13
N SER A 65 19.01 10.31 6.39
CA SER A 65 20.17 9.85 5.63
C SER A 65 20.48 10.79 4.47
N TRP A 66 19.46 11.26 3.76
CA TRP A 66 19.66 12.28 2.72
C TRP A 66 20.25 13.58 3.29
N LEU A 67 19.79 14.06 4.46
CA LEU A 67 20.38 15.22 5.12
C LEU A 67 21.85 15.00 5.55
N GLU A 68 22.21 13.77 5.93
CA GLU A 68 23.61 13.37 6.23
C GLU A 68 24.44 13.34 4.94
N ASP A 69 23.92 12.77 3.86
CA ASP A 69 24.59 12.66 2.56
C ASP A 69 24.83 14.04 1.89
N GLU A 70 23.95 15.03 2.16
CA GLU A 70 24.07 16.41 1.68
C GLU A 70 24.77 17.37 2.67
N ASP A 71 25.41 16.82 3.70
CA ASP A 71 26.17 17.56 4.72
C ASP A 71 25.36 18.59 5.55
N TYR A 72 24.01 18.50 5.54
CA TYR A 72 23.16 19.34 6.41
C TYR A 72 23.29 18.97 7.89
N ILE A 73 23.58 17.71 8.17
CA ILE A 73 23.83 17.15 9.51
C ILE A 73 25.02 16.21 9.48
N LEU A 74 25.76 16.16 10.57
CA LEU A 74 26.94 15.29 10.69
C LEU A 74 26.60 13.79 10.77
N LYS A 75 25.41 13.47 11.32
CA LYS A 75 24.98 12.09 11.55
C LYS A 75 23.48 12.00 11.70
N SER A 76 22.89 11.04 10.99
CA SER A 76 21.45 10.77 11.07
C SER A 76 21.03 10.33 12.48
N PRO A 77 20.06 11.04 13.12
CA PRO A 77 19.56 10.68 14.44
C PRO A 77 18.75 9.38 14.44
N VAL A 78 18.26 8.92 13.28
CA VAL A 78 17.50 7.66 13.14
C VAL A 78 18.41 6.44 13.17
N ARG A 79 19.71 6.58 12.94
CA ARG A 79 20.66 5.47 12.79
C ARG A 79 20.67 4.49 13.98
N ARG A 80 20.35 4.98 15.20
CA ARG A 80 20.25 4.19 16.43
C ARG A 80 18.83 3.71 16.75
N ILE A 81 17.87 3.93 15.85
CA ILE A 81 16.51 3.47 16.01
C ILE A 81 16.32 2.22 15.12
N HIS A 82 16.36 1.06 15.75
CA HIS A 82 16.27 -0.20 15.05
C HIS A 82 14.86 -0.49 14.55
N LYS A 83 14.76 -1.41 13.58
CA LYS A 83 13.49 -1.90 13.06
C LYS A 83 12.59 -2.42 14.20
N ILE A 84 11.35 -1.96 14.17
CA ILE A 84 10.34 -2.42 15.13
C ILE A 84 9.82 -3.79 14.67
N LYS A 85 10.05 -4.81 15.49
CA LYS A 85 9.59 -6.17 15.21
C LYS A 85 8.07 -6.23 15.42
N SER A 86 7.34 -6.58 14.37
CA SER A 86 5.92 -6.94 14.45
C SER A 86 5.77 -8.44 14.22
N ALA A 87 4.86 -9.07 14.94
CA ALA A 87 4.49 -10.45 14.67
C ALA A 87 3.90 -10.54 13.25
N LYS A 88 4.26 -11.57 12.52
CA LYS A 88 3.59 -11.90 11.26
C LYS A 88 2.21 -12.48 11.62
N THR A 89 1.16 -11.73 11.39
CA THR A 89 -0.21 -12.24 11.49
C THR A 89 -0.60 -12.80 10.13
N VAL A 90 -0.97 -14.06 10.09
CA VAL A 90 -1.61 -14.65 8.91
C VAL A 90 -3.01 -14.06 8.86
N LYS A 91 -3.31 -13.35 7.79
CA LYS A 91 -4.68 -12.83 7.58
C LYS A 91 -5.56 -13.98 7.12
N GLU A 92 -6.74 -14.06 7.70
CA GLU A 92 -7.77 -14.96 7.19
C GLU A 92 -8.12 -14.59 5.75
N THR A 93 -8.32 -15.60 4.94
CA THR A 93 -8.78 -15.47 3.56
C THR A 93 -10.21 -15.99 3.46
N TYR A 94 -10.95 -15.51 2.47
CA TYR A 94 -12.28 -16.07 2.18
C TYR A 94 -12.16 -17.55 1.80
N THR A 95 -13.07 -18.37 2.31
CA THR A 95 -13.24 -19.74 1.84
C THR A 95 -14.07 -19.76 0.55
N ASP A 96 -14.07 -20.87 -0.16
CA ASP A 96 -14.86 -21.02 -1.37
C ASP A 96 -16.36 -20.85 -1.09
N GLU A 97 -16.84 -21.37 0.05
CA GLU A 97 -18.24 -21.21 0.50
C GLU A 97 -18.58 -19.75 0.78
N MET A 98 -17.67 -18.98 1.39
CA MET A 98 -17.87 -17.54 1.60
C MET A 98 -17.97 -16.78 0.28
N LEU A 99 -17.16 -17.16 -0.72
CA LEU A 99 -17.23 -16.55 -2.05
C LEU A 99 -18.55 -16.88 -2.75
N GLU A 100 -19.06 -18.12 -2.65
CA GLU A 100 -20.37 -18.47 -3.19
C GLU A 100 -21.49 -17.69 -2.49
N CYS A 101 -21.46 -17.61 -1.15
CA CYS A 101 -22.43 -16.77 -0.42
C CYS A 101 -22.39 -15.28 -0.84
N MET A 102 -21.20 -14.75 -1.11
CA MET A 102 -21.09 -13.37 -1.63
C MET A 102 -21.74 -13.23 -3.02
N ARG A 103 -21.56 -14.21 -3.90
CA ARG A 103 -22.17 -14.24 -5.23
C ARG A 103 -23.68 -14.31 -5.16
N ASP A 104 -24.20 -15.23 -4.34
CA ASP A 104 -25.64 -15.48 -4.19
C ASP A 104 -26.39 -14.27 -3.59
N ASN A 105 -25.72 -13.45 -2.81
CA ASN A 105 -26.28 -12.24 -2.20
C ASN A 105 -25.91 -10.95 -2.94
N CYS A 106 -25.46 -11.06 -4.20
CA CYS A 106 -25.05 -9.90 -4.98
C CYS A 106 -26.19 -9.45 -5.89
N ASP A 107 -26.80 -8.30 -5.59
CA ASP A 107 -27.93 -7.74 -6.33
C ASP A 107 -27.52 -6.99 -7.63
N SER A 108 -26.24 -6.76 -7.80
CA SER A 108 -25.67 -5.97 -8.90
C SER A 108 -24.79 -6.83 -9.82
N LEU A 109 -25.10 -6.85 -11.13
CA LEU A 109 -24.26 -7.53 -12.13
C LEU A 109 -22.84 -6.98 -12.13
N ARG A 110 -22.68 -5.67 -11.91
CA ARG A 110 -21.36 -5.03 -11.79
C ARG A 110 -20.58 -5.60 -10.62
N ASP A 111 -21.19 -5.66 -9.43
CA ASP A 111 -20.52 -6.08 -8.22
C ASP A 111 -20.20 -7.58 -8.28
N LEU A 112 -21.08 -8.38 -8.88
CA LEU A 112 -20.82 -9.79 -9.17
C LEU A 112 -19.61 -9.96 -10.10
N ALA A 113 -19.53 -9.19 -11.18
CA ALA A 113 -18.39 -9.21 -12.09
C ALA A 113 -17.09 -8.78 -11.40
N ILE A 114 -17.14 -7.80 -10.49
CA ILE A 114 -15.99 -7.37 -9.68
C ILE A 114 -15.51 -8.50 -8.76
N ILE A 115 -16.41 -9.15 -8.03
CA ILE A 115 -16.09 -10.28 -7.14
C ILE A 115 -15.38 -11.38 -7.93
N ASP A 116 -15.96 -11.78 -9.06
CA ASP A 116 -15.42 -12.86 -9.87
C ASP A 116 -14.07 -12.50 -10.50
N MET A 117 -13.93 -11.30 -11.05
CA MET A 117 -12.65 -10.85 -11.61
C MET A 117 -11.54 -10.86 -10.55
N LEU A 118 -11.83 -10.38 -9.35
CA LEU A 118 -10.83 -10.37 -8.25
C LEU A 118 -10.50 -11.79 -7.77
N ALA A 119 -11.51 -12.65 -7.59
CA ALA A 119 -11.34 -14.01 -7.10
C ALA A 119 -10.61 -14.90 -8.11
N SER A 120 -10.99 -14.82 -9.39
CA SER A 120 -10.46 -15.66 -10.46
C SER A 120 -9.03 -15.27 -10.85
N THR A 121 -8.75 -13.96 -10.98
CA THR A 121 -7.47 -13.47 -11.51
C THR A 121 -6.42 -13.17 -10.45
N GLY A 122 -6.83 -12.93 -9.21
CA GLY A 122 -5.94 -12.44 -8.14
C GLY A 122 -5.33 -11.06 -8.43
N MET A 123 -5.93 -10.28 -9.34
CA MET A 123 -5.47 -8.92 -9.60
C MET A 123 -5.75 -8.01 -8.41
N ARG A 124 -5.01 -6.90 -8.30
CA ARG A 124 -5.27 -5.90 -7.27
C ARG A 124 -6.48 -5.05 -7.65
N VAL A 125 -7.20 -4.57 -6.65
CA VAL A 125 -8.34 -3.64 -6.87
C VAL A 125 -7.92 -2.44 -7.73
N GLY A 126 -6.72 -1.88 -7.50
CA GLY A 126 -6.21 -0.78 -8.31
C GLY A 126 -5.94 -1.15 -9.77
N GLU A 127 -5.60 -2.39 -10.07
CA GLU A 127 -5.42 -2.90 -11.44
C GLU A 127 -6.80 -3.05 -12.11
N LEU A 128 -7.79 -3.58 -11.40
CA LEU A 128 -9.15 -3.72 -11.91
C LEU A 128 -9.81 -2.38 -12.26
N VAL A 129 -9.64 -1.36 -11.40
CA VAL A 129 -10.23 -0.02 -11.61
C VAL A 129 -9.68 0.68 -12.86
N HIS A 130 -8.48 0.33 -13.31
CA HIS A 130 -7.85 0.90 -14.49
C HIS A 130 -7.94 -0.01 -15.73
N LEU A 131 -8.61 -1.15 -15.62
CA LEU A 131 -8.81 -2.08 -16.72
C LEU A 131 -9.89 -1.54 -17.66
N ASN A 132 -9.59 -1.44 -18.96
CA ASN A 132 -10.56 -1.09 -19.99
C ASN A 132 -11.10 -2.36 -20.64
N ILE A 133 -12.25 -2.23 -21.31
CA ILE A 133 -12.88 -3.36 -22.04
C ILE A 133 -11.95 -3.90 -23.13
N GLU A 134 -11.20 -3.00 -23.76
CA GLU A 134 -10.24 -3.31 -24.83
C GLU A 134 -9.06 -4.17 -24.34
N ASP A 135 -8.76 -4.13 -23.04
CA ASP A 135 -7.69 -4.91 -22.42
C ASP A 135 -8.11 -6.36 -22.11
N VAL A 136 -9.39 -6.72 -22.35
CA VAL A 136 -9.95 -8.02 -22.00
C VAL A 136 -10.13 -8.88 -23.24
N ASP A 137 -9.33 -9.95 -23.34
CA ASP A 137 -9.53 -11.00 -24.32
C ASP A 137 -10.52 -12.06 -23.79
N PHE A 138 -11.77 -11.94 -24.26
CA PHE A 138 -12.82 -12.88 -23.89
C PHE A 138 -12.63 -14.28 -24.47
N GLU A 139 -11.95 -14.42 -25.60
CA GLU A 139 -11.77 -15.73 -26.25
C GLU A 139 -10.73 -16.54 -25.49
N ASN A 140 -9.59 -15.95 -25.19
CA ASN A 140 -8.52 -16.58 -24.43
C ASN A 140 -8.75 -16.49 -22.90
N ARG A 141 -9.74 -15.70 -22.45
CA ARG A 141 -10.04 -15.45 -21.04
C ARG A 141 -8.85 -14.87 -20.27
N GLU A 142 -8.22 -13.89 -20.87
CA GLU A 142 -7.07 -13.21 -20.29
C GLU A 142 -7.23 -11.69 -20.37
N CYS A 143 -6.50 -10.98 -19.53
CA CYS A 143 -6.29 -9.55 -19.67
C CYS A 143 -4.89 -9.18 -19.18
N VAL A 144 -4.35 -8.09 -19.70
CA VAL A 144 -3.06 -7.56 -19.29
C VAL A 144 -3.28 -6.47 -18.26
N VAL A 145 -2.67 -6.62 -17.08
CA VAL A 145 -2.78 -5.63 -16.01
C VAL A 145 -1.44 -4.96 -15.74
N LEU A 146 -1.50 -3.67 -15.43
CA LEU A 146 -0.33 -2.86 -15.11
C LEU A 146 -0.05 -2.89 -13.61
N GLY A 147 1.01 -3.56 -13.22
CA GLY A 147 1.45 -3.68 -11.83
C GLY A 147 2.33 -2.51 -11.36
N LYS A 148 2.82 -2.62 -10.13
CA LYS A 148 3.74 -1.63 -9.53
C LYS A 148 5.02 -1.50 -10.38
N GLY A 149 5.39 -0.26 -10.70
CA GLY A 149 6.57 0.05 -11.51
C GLY A 149 6.34 -0.14 -13.00
N SER A 150 5.10 0.03 -13.47
CA SER A 150 4.70 -0.08 -14.88
C SER A 150 5.05 -1.45 -15.50
N LYS A 151 5.06 -2.50 -14.70
CA LYS A 151 5.27 -3.86 -15.19
C LYS A 151 3.93 -4.48 -15.57
N GLU A 152 3.81 -4.87 -16.82
CA GLU A 152 2.67 -5.60 -17.34
C GLU A 152 2.77 -7.08 -16.96
N ARG A 153 1.62 -7.68 -16.68
CA ARG A 153 1.49 -9.13 -16.54
C ARG A 153 0.15 -9.61 -17.05
N PRO A 154 0.09 -10.75 -17.74
CA PRO A 154 -1.17 -11.38 -18.06
C PRO A 154 -1.79 -11.98 -16.80
N VAL A 155 -3.11 -11.93 -16.73
CA VAL A 155 -3.93 -12.62 -15.73
C VAL A 155 -5.06 -13.34 -16.44
N TYR A 156 -5.49 -14.48 -15.91
CA TYR A 156 -6.46 -15.36 -16.53
C TYR A 156 -7.71 -15.46 -15.66
N PHE A 157 -8.87 -15.52 -16.29
CA PHE A 157 -10.14 -15.68 -15.60
C PHE A 157 -10.90 -16.90 -16.09
N ASP A 158 -11.76 -17.45 -15.23
CA ASP A 158 -12.51 -18.65 -15.50
C ASP A 158 -13.76 -18.41 -16.39
N ALA A 159 -14.45 -19.48 -16.75
CA ALA A 159 -15.64 -19.42 -17.59
C ALA A 159 -16.81 -18.70 -16.91
N ARG A 160 -16.95 -18.82 -15.58
CA ARG A 160 -17.98 -18.12 -14.80
C ARG A 160 -17.75 -16.61 -14.86
N THR A 161 -16.55 -16.17 -14.61
CA THR A 161 -16.15 -14.76 -14.71
C THR A 161 -16.41 -14.20 -16.10
N LYS A 162 -16.11 -14.94 -17.17
CA LYS A 162 -16.43 -14.55 -18.57
C LYS A 162 -17.93 -14.27 -18.73
N ILE A 163 -18.79 -15.15 -18.21
CA ILE A 163 -20.24 -15.00 -18.32
C ILE A 163 -20.73 -13.79 -17.55
N HIS A 164 -20.35 -13.65 -16.29
CA HIS A 164 -20.80 -12.53 -15.45
C HIS A 164 -20.29 -11.19 -15.95
N LEU A 165 -19.04 -11.14 -16.41
CA LEU A 165 -18.48 -9.92 -17.00
C LEU A 165 -19.21 -9.51 -18.29
N ARG A 166 -19.53 -10.46 -19.18
CA ARG A 166 -20.35 -10.20 -20.38
C ARG A 166 -21.78 -9.74 -20.07
N ASN A 167 -22.37 -10.25 -19.00
CA ASN A 167 -23.72 -9.85 -18.58
C ASN A 167 -23.73 -8.44 -17.99
N TYR A 168 -22.62 -7.98 -17.45
CA TYR A 168 -22.47 -6.63 -16.93
C TYR A 168 -22.23 -5.60 -18.03
N LEU A 169 -21.43 -5.94 -19.06
CA LEU A 169 -21.06 -5.04 -20.17
C LEU A 169 -22.19 -4.91 -21.19
#